data_4bfb8e149716683ec1b5a334b205d538
#
_entry.id   4bfb8e149716683ec1b5a334b205d538
#
_cell.length_a   1.000
_cell.length_b   1.000
_cell.length_c   1.000
_cell.angle_alpha   90.00
_cell.angle_beta   90.00
_cell.angle_gamma   90.00
#
_symmetry.space_group_name_H-M   'P 1'
#
loop_
_entity.id
_entity.type
_entity.pdbx_description
1 polymer ?
#
loop_
_entity_poly.entity_id
_entity_poly.type
_entity_poly.pdbx_seq_one_letter_code
_entity_poly.pdbx_strand_id
1 'polypeptide(L)'
;AWAKKFADAGLPVVGDDIKAQVGATILHRTLTNLFLDRGMQILHTYQLNTGGNTDFLNMLERERLADKKTSKTEAVTSMIEARGQSIDSDDIHVGPSDYVPWQKDNKICFLRIESTHFGDVPMNLEVRLSVEDSPNSAGVAIDSIRCCKLALDAGLSGAIIEPAAYFSKHPPKQIEDRRARELVEEYIAKYGHND
;
A
#
# COMPACT_ATOMS: atom_id res chain seq x y z
N ALA A 1 -4.49 8.66 -16.03
CA ALA A 1 -4.19 9.79 -16.93
C ALA A 1 -2.68 9.91 -17.22
N TRP A 2 -1.80 9.92 -16.20
CA TRP A 2 -0.37 10.11 -16.38
C TRP A 2 0.32 8.94 -17.08
N ALA A 3 0.00 7.68 -16.72
CA ALA A 3 0.59 6.49 -17.34
C ALA A 3 0.50 6.50 -18.87
N LYS A 4 -0.63 6.99 -19.43
CA LYS A 4 -0.79 7.14 -20.87
C LYS A 4 0.16 8.17 -21.45
N LYS A 5 0.34 9.33 -20.80
CA LYS A 5 1.28 10.37 -21.28
C LYS A 5 2.72 9.86 -21.31
N PHE A 6 3.13 9.08 -20.30
CA PHE A 6 4.46 8.46 -20.32
C PHE A 6 4.58 7.42 -21.44
N ALA A 7 3.56 6.58 -21.64
CA ALA A 7 3.54 5.60 -22.73
C ALA A 7 3.63 6.29 -24.11
N ASP A 8 2.84 7.34 -24.33
CA ASP A 8 2.85 8.12 -25.57
C ASP A 8 4.21 8.81 -25.83
N ALA A 9 4.95 9.12 -24.77
CA ALA A 9 6.31 9.69 -24.82
C ALA A 9 7.42 8.63 -24.93
N GLY A 10 7.09 7.34 -24.94
CA GLY A 10 8.07 6.25 -24.96
C GLY A 10 8.85 6.09 -23.63
N LEU A 11 8.30 6.57 -22.51
CA LEU A 11 8.94 6.56 -21.20
C LEU A 11 8.24 5.62 -20.23
N PRO A 12 8.99 4.94 -19.34
CA PRO A 12 8.40 4.14 -18.27
C PRO A 12 7.87 5.01 -17.13
N VAL A 13 6.92 4.48 -16.39
CA VAL A 13 6.44 5.06 -15.13
C VAL A 13 6.19 3.96 -14.09
N VAL A 14 6.67 4.18 -12.89
CA VAL A 14 6.39 3.35 -11.71
C VAL A 14 5.80 4.25 -10.64
N GLY A 15 4.71 3.83 -10.07
CA GLY A 15 4.15 4.53 -8.94
C GLY A 15 2.68 4.81 -9.07
N ASP A 16 2.25 5.30 -8.01
CA ASP A 16 1.53 6.45 -7.53
C ASP A 16 1.88 6.66 -6.04
N ASP A 17 1.00 6.44 -5.07
CA ASP A 17 1.29 6.57 -3.63
C ASP A 17 2.13 5.39 -3.13
N ILE A 18 3.38 5.66 -2.75
CA ILE A 18 4.36 4.64 -2.38
C ILE A 18 4.00 3.99 -1.04
N LYS A 19 4.11 2.66 -0.96
CA LYS A 19 4.12 1.92 0.30
C LYS A 19 5.43 2.23 1.06
N ALA A 20 5.39 2.21 2.38
CA ALA A 20 6.63 2.24 3.19
C ALA A 20 7.24 0.83 3.32
N GLN A 21 8.47 0.70 3.80
CA GLN A 21 9.11 -0.60 4.04
C GLN A 21 8.29 -1.44 5.03
N VAL A 22 8.01 -0.87 6.21
CA VAL A 22 7.05 -1.42 7.17
C VAL A 22 6.12 -0.30 7.59
N GLY A 23 5.01 -0.16 6.91
CA GLY A 23 4.03 0.89 7.15
C GLY A 23 2.65 0.34 7.45
N ALA A 24 1.73 1.24 7.75
CA ALA A 24 0.35 0.90 8.11
C ALA A 24 -0.34 0.05 7.03
N THR A 25 -0.18 0.38 5.76
CA THR A 25 -0.77 -0.38 4.64
C THR A 25 -0.20 -1.80 4.56
N ILE A 26 1.13 -1.96 4.69
CA ILE A 26 1.77 -3.29 4.66
C ILE A 26 1.30 -4.14 5.83
N LEU A 27 1.26 -3.58 7.05
CA LEU A 27 0.76 -4.30 8.22
C LEU A 27 -0.71 -4.70 8.04
N HIS A 28 -1.55 -3.78 7.58
CA HIS A 28 -2.97 -4.06 7.37
C HIS A 28 -3.18 -5.19 6.37
N ARG A 29 -2.51 -5.14 5.21
CA ARG A 29 -2.55 -6.19 4.19
C ARG A 29 -2.04 -7.53 4.71
N THR A 30 -0.89 -7.53 5.40
CA THR A 30 -0.29 -8.75 5.94
C THR A 30 -1.19 -9.42 6.98
N LEU A 31 -1.75 -8.64 7.90
CA LEU A 31 -2.65 -9.15 8.93
C LEU A 31 -3.99 -9.59 8.34
N THR A 32 -4.55 -8.86 7.39
CA THR A 32 -5.73 -9.28 6.63
C THR A 32 -5.49 -10.65 5.97
N ASN A 33 -4.37 -10.82 5.26
CA ASN A 33 -4.00 -12.10 4.68
C ASN A 33 -3.86 -13.21 5.72
N LEU A 34 -3.24 -12.92 6.87
CA LEU A 34 -3.11 -13.91 7.95
C LEU A 34 -4.48 -14.46 8.37
N PHE A 35 -5.47 -13.59 8.56
CA PHE A 35 -6.83 -14.00 8.92
C PHE A 35 -7.48 -14.83 7.81
N LEU A 36 -7.41 -14.36 6.57
CA LEU A 36 -7.98 -15.04 5.41
C LEU A 36 -7.32 -16.40 5.13
N ASP A 37 -5.99 -16.49 5.25
CA ASP A 37 -5.23 -17.74 5.07
C ASP A 37 -5.52 -18.77 6.17
N ARG A 38 -6.01 -18.30 7.33
CA ARG A 38 -6.49 -19.17 8.42
C ARG A 38 -7.98 -19.52 8.31
N GLY A 39 -8.65 -19.12 7.22
CA GLY A 39 -10.06 -19.40 6.97
C GLY A 39 -11.02 -18.57 7.83
N MET A 40 -10.56 -17.44 8.34
CA MET A 40 -11.36 -16.54 9.17
C MET A 40 -12.09 -15.51 8.31
N GLN A 41 -13.29 -15.11 8.73
CA GLN A 41 -14.03 -14.02 8.10
C GLN A 41 -13.70 -12.71 8.81
N ILE A 42 -13.35 -11.68 8.03
CA ILE A 42 -13.17 -10.32 8.54
C ILE A 42 -14.53 -9.64 8.57
N LEU A 43 -14.92 -9.17 9.75
CA LEU A 43 -16.20 -8.48 9.96
C LEU A 43 -16.03 -6.98 9.84
N HIS A 44 -15.11 -6.41 10.62
CA HIS A 44 -14.82 -4.99 10.62
C HIS A 44 -13.31 -4.76 10.66
N THR A 45 -12.86 -3.65 10.08
CA THR A 45 -11.47 -3.26 10.22
C THR A 45 -11.31 -1.74 10.09
N TYR A 46 -10.37 -1.20 10.87
CA TYR A 46 -9.96 0.18 10.67
C TYR A 46 -8.45 0.35 10.78
N GLN A 47 -7.97 1.41 10.14
CA GLN A 47 -6.63 1.93 10.23
C GLN A 47 -6.70 3.45 10.44
N LEU A 48 -6.31 3.91 11.61
CA LEU A 48 -6.24 5.32 11.98
C LEU A 48 -4.77 5.74 12.04
N ASN A 49 -4.45 6.90 11.51
CA ASN A 49 -3.08 7.40 11.49
C ASN A 49 -3.02 8.81 12.04
N THR A 50 -1.98 9.12 12.81
CA THR A 50 -1.61 10.49 13.18
C THR A 50 -0.17 10.75 12.81
N GLY A 51 0.16 11.97 12.44
CA GLY A 51 1.52 12.38 12.10
C GLY A 51 1.64 13.89 12.00
N GLY A 52 2.87 14.38 11.98
CA GLY A 52 3.13 15.82 11.98
C GLY A 52 3.98 16.32 10.81
N ASN A 53 4.20 15.48 9.79
CA ASN A 53 4.92 15.87 8.59
C ASN A 53 4.01 16.58 7.56
N THR A 54 4.60 17.06 6.49
CA THR A 54 3.90 17.85 5.45
C THR A 54 2.81 17.01 4.73
N ASP A 55 2.96 15.69 4.64
CA ASP A 55 1.93 14.85 4.03
C ASP A 55 0.63 14.86 4.86
N PHE A 56 0.74 14.78 6.17
CA PHE A 56 -0.41 14.91 7.08
C PHE A 56 -1.02 16.32 7.04
N LEU A 57 -0.19 17.37 6.98
CA LEU A 57 -0.66 18.75 6.83
C LEU A 57 -1.47 18.92 5.53
N ASN A 58 -0.96 18.41 4.42
CA ASN A 58 -1.61 18.48 3.11
C ASN A 58 -2.95 17.73 3.07
N MET A 59 -3.13 16.72 3.91
CA MET A 59 -4.39 15.95 4.00
C MET A 59 -5.53 16.68 4.73
N LEU A 60 -5.28 17.85 5.31
CA LEU A 60 -6.35 18.72 5.81
C LEU A 60 -7.17 19.33 4.66
N GLU A 61 -6.64 19.34 3.43
CA GLU A 61 -7.38 19.75 2.24
C GLU A 61 -8.31 18.61 1.75
N ARG A 62 -9.61 18.86 1.75
CA ARG A 62 -10.66 17.85 1.48
C ARG A 62 -10.53 17.11 0.15
N GLU A 63 -10.08 17.78 -0.91
CA GLU A 63 -9.93 17.18 -2.23
C GLU A 63 -8.83 16.10 -2.25
N ARG A 64 -7.70 16.36 -1.60
CA ARG A 64 -6.59 15.41 -1.48
C ARG A 64 -6.91 14.23 -0.57
N LEU A 65 -7.79 14.46 0.41
CA LEU A 65 -8.22 13.42 1.34
C LEU A 65 -8.99 12.29 0.63
N ALA A 66 -9.86 12.63 -0.33
CA ALA A 66 -10.69 11.66 -1.04
C ALA A 66 -9.84 10.66 -1.84
N ASP A 67 -8.87 11.13 -2.65
CA ASP A 67 -8.01 10.28 -3.47
C ASP A 67 -7.15 9.33 -2.61
N LYS A 68 -6.57 9.85 -1.52
CA LYS A 68 -5.77 9.03 -0.60
C LYS A 68 -6.59 8.03 0.18
N LYS A 69 -7.83 8.35 0.53
CA LYS A 69 -8.75 7.42 1.19
C LYS A 69 -9.07 6.26 0.26
N THR A 70 -9.38 6.55 -1.00
CA THR A 70 -9.68 5.53 -2.03
C THR A 70 -8.50 4.58 -2.20
N SER A 71 -7.30 5.09 -2.49
CA SER A 71 -6.13 4.25 -2.75
C SER A 71 -5.74 3.35 -1.57
N LYS A 72 -5.86 3.85 -0.34
CA LYS A 72 -5.56 3.08 0.87
C LYS A 72 -6.62 2.02 1.15
N THR A 73 -7.90 2.32 0.93
CA THR A 73 -8.99 1.38 1.12
C THR A 73 -8.89 0.24 0.11
N GLU A 74 -8.72 0.54 -1.18
CA GLU A 74 -8.54 -0.47 -2.22
C GLU A 74 -7.35 -1.39 -1.97
N ALA A 75 -6.27 -0.89 -1.39
CA ALA A 75 -5.13 -1.72 -1.01
C ALA A 75 -5.49 -2.85 -0.03
N VAL A 76 -6.55 -2.69 0.76
CA VAL A 76 -7.03 -3.68 1.73
C VAL A 76 -8.21 -4.48 1.17
N THR A 77 -9.24 -3.81 0.61
CA THR A 77 -10.43 -4.50 0.08
C THR A 77 -10.08 -5.48 -1.02
N SER A 78 -9.11 -5.12 -1.89
CA SER A 78 -8.63 -6.02 -2.95
C SER A 78 -8.09 -7.36 -2.43
N MET A 79 -7.56 -7.40 -1.20
CA MET A 79 -7.10 -8.65 -0.58
C MET A 79 -8.26 -9.52 -0.12
N ILE A 80 -9.30 -8.89 0.44
CA ILE A 80 -10.52 -9.55 0.91
C ILE A 80 -11.27 -10.14 -0.30
N GLU A 81 -11.45 -9.34 -1.35
CA GLU A 81 -12.12 -9.72 -2.59
C GLU A 81 -11.38 -10.86 -3.33
N ALA A 82 -10.04 -10.82 -3.38
CA ALA A 82 -9.23 -11.86 -4.00
C ALA A 82 -9.39 -13.24 -3.34
N ARG A 83 -9.91 -13.30 -2.10
CA ARG A 83 -10.21 -14.53 -1.36
C ARG A 83 -11.71 -14.90 -1.38
N GLY A 84 -12.50 -14.21 -2.22
CA GLY A 84 -13.93 -14.49 -2.39
C GLY A 84 -14.80 -14.01 -1.22
N GLN A 85 -14.27 -13.15 -0.34
CA GLN A 85 -15.02 -12.45 0.70
C GLN A 85 -15.37 -11.04 0.25
N SER A 86 -16.33 -10.41 0.90
CA SER A 86 -16.68 -9.01 0.72
C SER A 86 -16.78 -8.34 2.09
N ILE A 87 -16.54 -7.04 2.12
CA ILE A 87 -16.73 -6.20 3.29
C ILE A 87 -17.48 -4.95 2.86
N ASP A 88 -18.49 -4.57 3.62
CA ASP A 88 -19.27 -3.37 3.32
C ASP A 88 -18.44 -2.10 3.60
N SER A 89 -18.77 -1.02 2.89
CA SER A 89 -18.04 0.26 3.01
C SER A 89 -18.08 0.86 4.42
N ASP A 90 -19.12 0.53 5.17
CA ASP A 90 -19.30 1.01 6.55
C ASP A 90 -18.52 0.16 7.58
N ASP A 91 -18.10 -1.04 7.18
CA ASP A 91 -17.33 -1.98 8.01
C ASP A 91 -15.81 -1.84 7.84
N ILE A 92 -15.37 -0.99 6.92
CA ILE A 92 -13.96 -0.71 6.70
C ILE A 92 -13.67 0.80 6.77
N HIS A 93 -12.70 1.18 7.58
CA HIS A 93 -12.20 2.55 7.60
C HIS A 93 -10.68 2.59 7.49
N VAL A 94 -10.18 3.07 6.36
CA VAL A 94 -8.74 3.26 6.13
C VAL A 94 -8.49 4.70 5.77
N GLY A 95 -7.77 5.42 6.62
CA GLY A 95 -7.55 6.82 6.34
C GLY A 95 -6.32 7.43 6.99
N PRO A 96 -5.93 8.60 6.48
CA PRO A 96 -5.30 9.59 7.33
C PRO A 96 -6.34 10.01 8.35
N SER A 97 -5.92 10.23 9.58
CA SER A 97 -6.83 10.65 10.63
C SER A 97 -6.58 12.09 11.02
N ASP A 98 -5.40 12.40 11.59
CA ASP A 98 -5.15 13.72 12.14
C ASP A 98 -3.72 14.21 11.94
N TYR A 99 -3.59 15.55 11.81
CA TYR A 99 -2.33 16.26 11.83
C TYR A 99 -2.00 16.73 13.24
N VAL A 100 -0.89 16.24 13.77
CA VAL A 100 -0.38 16.55 15.10
C VAL A 100 1.02 17.17 14.97
N PRO A 101 1.17 18.51 14.91
CA PRO A 101 2.43 19.17 14.52
C PRO A 101 3.65 18.76 15.33
N TRP A 102 3.50 18.53 16.64
CA TRP A 102 4.60 18.15 17.52
C TRP A 102 5.11 16.72 17.31
N GLN A 103 4.37 15.86 16.61
CA GLN A 103 4.86 14.54 16.20
C GLN A 103 5.95 14.63 15.12
N LYS A 104 6.06 15.76 14.40
CA LYS A 104 7.02 15.94 13.30
C LYS A 104 6.90 14.81 12.29
N ASP A 105 8.00 14.09 12.00
CA ASP A 105 8.00 12.99 11.06
C ASP A 105 7.52 11.66 11.66
N ASN A 106 7.36 11.59 12.98
CA ASN A 106 6.84 10.38 13.62
C ASN A 106 5.37 10.17 13.27
N LYS A 107 5.08 9.02 12.70
CA LYS A 107 3.73 8.55 12.37
C LYS A 107 3.31 7.45 13.30
N ILE A 108 2.13 7.58 13.87
CA ILE A 108 1.50 6.54 14.68
C ILE A 108 0.30 6.00 13.92
N CYS A 109 0.23 4.68 13.81
CA CYS A 109 -0.91 3.97 13.25
C CYS A 109 -1.56 3.14 14.35
N PHE A 110 -2.88 3.19 14.43
CA PHE A 110 -3.72 2.27 15.18
C PHE A 110 -4.51 1.44 14.17
N LEU A 111 -4.38 0.13 14.25
CA LEU A 111 -5.06 -0.81 13.37
C LEU A 111 -5.85 -1.80 14.22
N ARG A 112 -7.08 -2.08 13.81
CA ARG A 112 -7.93 -3.10 14.42
C ARG A 112 -8.57 -3.96 13.33
N ILE A 113 -8.60 -5.27 13.55
CA ILE A 113 -9.33 -6.24 12.75
C ILE A 113 -10.25 -7.03 13.70
N GLU A 114 -11.53 -7.05 13.39
CA GLU A 114 -12.53 -7.86 14.04
C GLU A 114 -12.93 -9.03 13.16
N SER A 115 -13.06 -10.19 13.74
CA SER A 115 -13.29 -11.45 13.06
C SER A 115 -14.03 -12.43 13.96
N THR A 116 -14.46 -13.55 13.39
CA THR A 116 -14.83 -14.74 14.15
C THR A 116 -13.87 -15.88 13.86
N HIS A 117 -13.65 -16.73 14.83
CA HIS A 117 -12.93 -17.99 14.65
C HIS A 117 -13.88 -19.19 14.86
N PHE A 118 -13.32 -20.40 14.99
CA PHE A 118 -14.12 -21.62 15.12
C PHE A 118 -15.26 -21.49 16.13
N GLY A 119 -16.46 -21.90 15.71
CA GLY A 119 -17.66 -21.81 16.54
C GLY A 119 -18.28 -20.40 16.60
N ASP A 120 -17.95 -19.54 15.63
CA ASP A 120 -18.43 -18.16 15.55
C ASP A 120 -18.07 -17.28 16.76
N VAL A 121 -17.00 -17.67 17.47
CA VAL A 121 -16.54 -16.93 18.64
C VAL A 121 -15.82 -15.66 18.20
N PRO A 122 -16.20 -14.47 18.72
CA PRO A 122 -15.58 -13.20 18.34
C PRO A 122 -14.09 -13.15 18.71
N MET A 123 -13.33 -12.53 17.82
CA MET A 123 -11.92 -12.24 18.02
C MET A 123 -11.59 -10.86 17.47
N ASN A 124 -10.70 -10.13 18.13
CA ASN A 124 -10.13 -8.91 17.59
C ASN A 124 -8.60 -8.89 17.75
N LEU A 125 -7.95 -8.20 16.84
CA LEU A 125 -6.51 -7.91 16.87
C LEU A 125 -6.31 -6.40 16.82
N GLU A 126 -5.53 -5.87 17.74
CA GLU A 126 -5.12 -4.47 17.74
C GLU A 126 -3.61 -4.36 17.59
N VAL A 127 -3.18 -3.43 16.75
CA VAL A 127 -1.77 -3.14 16.52
C VAL A 127 -1.54 -1.64 16.58
N ARG A 128 -0.49 -1.25 17.29
CA ARG A 128 0.04 0.11 17.27
C ARG A 128 1.42 0.11 16.65
N LEU A 129 1.59 0.85 15.58
CA LEU A 129 2.88 1.09 14.93
C LEU A 129 3.31 2.54 15.18
N SER A 130 4.58 2.75 15.49
CA SER A 130 5.21 4.08 15.54
C SER A 130 6.48 4.06 14.73
N VAL A 131 6.60 4.92 13.72
CA VAL A 131 7.74 4.95 12.79
C VAL A 131 8.06 6.40 12.40
N GLU A 132 9.32 6.65 12.04
CA GLU A 132 9.70 7.84 11.28
C GLU A 132 9.29 7.60 9.80
N ASP A 133 8.33 8.37 9.31
CA ASP A 133 7.62 8.10 8.04
C ASP A 133 8.52 8.32 6.82
N SER A 134 9.31 9.40 6.83
CA SER A 134 10.16 9.78 5.69
C SER A 134 11.27 8.76 5.40
N PRO A 135 12.11 8.31 6.34
CA PRO A 135 13.12 7.28 6.05
C PRO A 135 12.50 5.94 5.67
N ASN A 136 11.35 5.59 6.28
CA ASN A 136 10.63 4.36 5.99
C ASN A 136 10.07 4.33 4.55
N SER A 137 9.68 5.48 4.03
CA SER A 137 9.23 5.61 2.63
C SER A 137 10.38 5.82 1.65
N ALA A 138 11.46 6.48 2.07
CA ALA A 138 12.61 6.78 1.21
C ALA A 138 13.29 5.51 0.68
N GLY A 139 13.41 4.45 1.49
CA GLY A 139 13.97 3.18 1.06
C GLY A 139 13.20 2.58 -0.12
N VAL A 140 11.88 2.58 -0.03
CA VAL A 140 11.02 2.08 -1.12
C VAL A 140 11.06 2.99 -2.35
N ALA A 141 11.12 4.32 -2.14
CA ALA A 141 11.27 5.28 -3.24
C ALA A 141 12.55 5.03 -4.05
N ILE A 142 13.67 4.77 -3.37
CA ILE A 142 14.95 4.45 -4.03
C ILE A 142 14.82 3.19 -4.88
N ASP A 143 14.23 2.12 -4.36
CA ASP A 143 14.06 0.88 -5.12
C ASP A 143 13.08 1.05 -6.30
N SER A 144 12.02 1.82 -6.12
CA SER A 144 11.10 2.18 -7.20
C SER A 144 11.81 2.96 -8.32
N ILE A 145 12.67 3.93 -7.98
CA ILE A 145 13.48 4.70 -8.93
C ILE A 145 14.47 3.78 -9.66
N ARG A 146 15.13 2.86 -8.95
CA ARG A 146 16.05 1.89 -9.56
C ARG A 146 15.32 0.99 -10.57
N CYS A 147 14.15 0.48 -10.23
CA CYS A 147 13.34 -0.31 -11.16
C CYS A 147 12.89 0.53 -12.36
N CYS A 148 12.50 1.79 -12.15
CA CYS A 148 12.16 2.70 -13.25
C CYS A 148 13.36 2.96 -14.16
N LYS A 149 14.56 3.08 -13.61
CA LYS A 149 15.82 3.22 -14.40
C LYS A 149 16.10 1.98 -15.23
N LEU A 150 15.95 0.77 -14.67
CA LEU A 150 16.09 -0.47 -15.44
C LEU A 150 15.10 -0.53 -16.62
N ALA A 151 13.84 -0.11 -16.38
CA ALA A 151 12.85 -0.03 -17.45
C ALA A 151 13.28 0.93 -18.57
N LEU A 152 13.79 2.10 -18.19
CA LEU A 152 14.27 3.10 -19.12
C LEU A 152 15.44 2.58 -19.97
N ASP A 153 16.42 1.93 -19.34
CA ASP A 153 17.59 1.36 -20.02
C ASP A 153 17.20 0.20 -20.95
N ALA A 154 16.17 -0.54 -20.59
CA ALA A 154 15.61 -1.62 -21.43
C ALA A 154 14.66 -1.12 -22.53
N GLY A 155 14.44 0.19 -22.66
CA GLY A 155 13.53 0.76 -23.66
C GLY A 155 12.04 0.45 -23.42
N LEU A 156 11.65 0.12 -22.19
CA LEU A 156 10.26 -0.11 -21.83
C LEU A 156 9.50 1.22 -21.69
N SER A 157 8.19 1.21 -21.92
CA SER A 157 7.36 2.41 -21.84
C SER A 157 6.01 2.13 -21.19
N GLY A 158 5.40 3.18 -20.64
CA GLY A 158 4.14 3.10 -19.92
C GLY A 158 4.29 2.57 -18.49
N ALA A 159 3.20 2.08 -17.91
CA ALA A 159 3.22 1.58 -16.54
C ALA A 159 3.94 0.24 -16.46
N ILE A 160 4.96 0.17 -15.61
CA ILE A 160 5.70 -1.06 -15.32
C ILE A 160 4.98 -1.77 -14.17
N ILE A 161 4.33 -2.87 -14.49
CA ILE A 161 3.34 -3.51 -13.61
C ILE A 161 3.99 -4.11 -12.36
N GLU A 162 5.09 -4.85 -12.52
CA GLU A 162 5.72 -5.61 -11.46
C GLU A 162 6.19 -4.70 -10.30
N PRO A 163 7.05 -3.68 -10.53
CA PRO A 163 7.44 -2.77 -9.46
C PRO A 163 6.26 -1.90 -8.97
N ALA A 164 5.34 -1.48 -9.86
CA ALA A 164 4.17 -0.71 -9.42
C ALA A 164 3.30 -1.51 -8.44
N ALA A 165 3.03 -2.79 -8.72
CA ALA A 165 2.24 -3.64 -7.84
C ALA A 165 2.89 -3.86 -6.47
N TYR A 166 4.20 -3.95 -6.42
CA TYR A 166 4.93 -4.16 -5.17
C TYR A 166 5.10 -2.87 -4.36
N PHE A 167 5.48 -1.79 -5.01
CA PHE A 167 5.86 -0.55 -4.32
C PHE A 167 4.71 0.44 -4.11
N SER A 168 3.61 0.38 -4.88
CA SER A 168 2.53 1.36 -4.82
C SER A 168 1.27 0.84 -4.15
N LYS A 169 0.47 1.74 -3.55
CA LYS A 169 -0.78 1.38 -2.88
C LYS A 169 -1.92 1.17 -3.86
N HIS A 170 -1.94 1.93 -4.96
CA HIS A 170 -2.93 1.85 -6.01
C HIS A 170 -2.28 1.63 -7.40
N PRO A 171 -1.67 0.45 -7.62
CA PRO A 171 -1.03 0.13 -8.90
C PRO A 171 -2.07 -0.11 -10.00
N PRO A 172 -1.69 -0.08 -11.28
CA PRO A 172 -2.58 -0.41 -12.40
C PRO A 172 -3.18 -1.81 -12.30
N LYS A 173 -2.51 -2.72 -11.57
CA LYS A 173 -2.99 -4.06 -11.26
C LYS A 173 -2.61 -4.40 -9.82
N GLN A 174 -3.61 -4.63 -8.98
CA GLN A 174 -3.40 -5.17 -7.64
C GLN A 174 -2.95 -6.62 -7.73
N ILE A 175 -1.88 -6.95 -7.01
CA ILE A 175 -1.30 -8.28 -6.93
C ILE A 175 -1.04 -8.59 -5.46
N GLU A 176 -1.20 -9.84 -5.06
CA GLU A 176 -0.87 -10.29 -3.71
C GLU A 176 0.63 -10.02 -3.44
N ASP A 177 0.95 -9.53 -2.23
CA ASP A 177 2.27 -8.96 -1.93
C ASP A 177 3.43 -9.94 -2.12
N ARG A 178 3.24 -11.22 -1.79
CA ARG A 178 4.25 -12.26 -2.02
C ARG A 178 4.52 -12.45 -3.52
N ARG A 179 3.44 -12.55 -4.31
CA ARG A 179 3.57 -12.71 -5.76
C ARG A 179 4.13 -11.44 -6.42
N ALA A 180 3.75 -10.27 -5.94
CA ALA A 180 4.30 -9.00 -6.42
C ALA A 180 5.82 -8.93 -6.16
N ARG A 181 6.29 -9.40 -5.00
CA ARG A 181 7.72 -9.50 -4.69
C ARG A 181 8.45 -10.45 -5.66
N GLU A 182 7.93 -11.65 -5.87
CA GLU A 182 8.51 -12.61 -6.82
C GLU A 182 8.62 -12.01 -8.22
N LEU A 183 7.58 -11.30 -8.67
CA LEU A 183 7.59 -10.63 -9.97
C LEU A 183 8.64 -9.51 -10.08
N VAL A 184 8.88 -8.77 -9.00
CA VAL A 184 9.97 -7.78 -8.98
C VAL A 184 11.34 -8.45 -9.04
N GLU A 185 11.53 -9.58 -8.35
CA GLU A 185 12.77 -10.36 -8.43
C GLU A 185 12.99 -10.91 -9.86
N GLU A 186 11.94 -11.45 -10.50
CA GLU A 186 11.96 -11.88 -11.91
C GLU A 186 12.28 -10.70 -12.86
N TYR A 187 11.67 -9.54 -12.61
CA TYR A 187 11.91 -8.31 -13.37
C TYR A 187 13.36 -7.85 -13.27
N ILE A 188 13.93 -7.82 -12.05
CA ILE A 188 15.33 -7.45 -11.82
C ILE A 188 16.27 -8.45 -12.50
N ALA A 189 16.01 -9.75 -12.40
CA ALA A 189 16.81 -10.78 -13.05
C ALA A 189 16.79 -10.64 -14.59
N LYS A 190 15.66 -10.18 -15.16
CA LYS A 190 15.50 -10.03 -16.60
C LYS A 190 16.17 -8.76 -17.17
N TYR A 191 16.12 -7.66 -16.44
CA TYR A 191 16.53 -6.35 -16.92
C TYR A 191 17.74 -5.77 -16.17
N GLY A 192 18.12 -6.36 -15.04
CA GLY A 192 19.35 -6.00 -14.33
C GLY A 192 20.58 -6.48 -15.08
N HIS A 193 21.62 -5.66 -15.09
CA HIS A 193 22.94 -6.09 -15.56
C HIS A 193 23.60 -6.90 -14.45
N ASN A 194 24.03 -8.14 -14.75
CA ASN A 194 24.97 -8.86 -13.91
C ASN A 194 26.35 -8.28 -14.23
N ASP A 195 26.78 -7.28 -13.45
CA ASP A 195 28.19 -6.86 -13.44
C ASP A 195 29.03 -7.85 -12.64
#